data_12901dddc92c233da4400e8c49bc3a2b
#
_entry.id   12901dddc92c233da4400e8c49bc3a2b
#
_cell.length_a   1.000
_cell.length_b   1.000
_cell.length_c   1.000
_cell.angle_alpha   90.00
_cell.angle_beta   90.00
_cell.angle_gamma   90.00
#
_symmetry.space_group_name_H-M   'P 1'
#
loop_
_entity.id
_entity.type
_entity.pdbx_description
1 polymer ?
#
loop_
_entity_poly.entity_id
_entity_poly.type
_entity_poly.pdbx_seq_one_letter_code
_entity_poly.pdbx_strand_id
1 'polypeptide(L)'
;MTVQFLSAGDTAMVVQFGEVIDRVLSDQVLALSRRIRALNVPGVVDLVPTFRSLLINYDPTQVRGAQLQETLKGLLESEDTEPQAVRQWSVPVCYDGEYAPDLQEVAQTAGLTTDQVVQLHADTQFHVYMIGFVPGYPYMGDLPKQLVLPRRSNPRTRVPPGSVAIASTMTAVYPIESPGGWHLIGATPIRLFDTRHEAPALFKPGDKVRFNPVDSNEYQRIRDAVAADEYEVKCEEVTV
;
A
#
# COMPACT_ATOMS: atom_id res chain seq x y z
N MET A 1 5.34 -1.31 -24.19
CA MET A 1 6.51 -1.67 -23.33
C MET A 1 6.62 -3.18 -23.31
N THR A 2 7.84 -3.74 -23.32
CA THR A 2 8.01 -5.21 -23.33
C THR A 2 8.13 -5.71 -21.91
N VAL A 3 7.25 -6.65 -21.51
CA VAL A 3 7.33 -7.32 -20.21
C VAL A 3 8.62 -8.13 -20.15
N GLN A 4 9.34 -8.04 -19.04
CA GLN A 4 10.60 -8.73 -18.81
C GLN A 4 10.43 -9.83 -17.76
N PHE A 5 11.09 -10.96 -17.99
CA PHE A 5 11.18 -12.07 -17.04
C PHE A 5 12.61 -12.14 -16.52
N LEU A 6 12.77 -11.95 -15.21
CA LEU A 6 14.07 -11.88 -14.54
C LEU A 6 14.17 -12.98 -13.51
N SER A 7 15.23 -13.78 -13.54
CA SER A 7 15.49 -14.76 -12.48
C SER A 7 15.87 -14.05 -11.18
N ALA A 8 15.29 -14.51 -10.09
CA ALA A 8 15.62 -14.05 -8.73
C ALA A 8 16.08 -15.26 -7.89
N GLY A 9 17.29 -15.77 -8.19
CA GLY A 9 17.78 -17.04 -7.68
C GLY A 9 17.14 -18.23 -8.41
N ASP A 10 17.15 -19.40 -7.74
CA ASP A 10 16.70 -20.68 -8.31
C ASP A 10 15.20 -20.96 -8.07
N THR A 11 14.59 -20.24 -7.13
CA THR A 11 13.23 -20.49 -6.64
C THR A 11 12.28 -19.31 -6.82
N ALA A 12 12.70 -18.27 -7.55
CA ALA A 12 11.86 -17.12 -7.78
C ALA A 12 12.10 -16.49 -9.17
N MET A 13 11.03 -15.88 -9.70
CA MET A 13 11.03 -15.13 -10.94
C MET A 13 10.32 -13.79 -10.73
N VAL A 14 10.86 -12.72 -11.32
CA VAL A 14 10.21 -11.42 -11.38
C VAL A 14 9.64 -11.20 -12.77
N VAL A 15 8.37 -10.90 -12.86
CA VAL A 15 7.73 -10.38 -14.07
C VAL A 15 7.65 -8.86 -13.95
N GLN A 16 8.46 -8.13 -14.73
CA GLN A 16 8.55 -6.68 -14.68
C GLN A 16 7.78 -6.06 -15.85
N PHE A 17 6.84 -5.17 -15.55
CA PHE A 17 5.96 -4.52 -16.53
C PHE A 17 6.48 -3.18 -17.02
N GLY A 18 7.41 -2.56 -16.30
CA GLY A 18 7.97 -1.26 -16.66
C GLY A 18 8.99 -0.75 -15.65
N GLU A 19 9.38 0.53 -15.81
CA GLU A 19 10.43 1.15 -14.98
C GLU A 19 9.92 2.30 -14.10
N VAL A 20 8.67 2.70 -14.26
CA VAL A 20 8.05 3.81 -13.52
C VAL A 20 6.97 3.28 -12.57
N ILE A 21 6.65 4.06 -11.54
CA ILE A 21 5.48 3.82 -10.68
C ILE A 21 4.29 4.45 -11.39
N ASP A 22 3.40 3.60 -11.87
CA ASP A 22 2.25 3.98 -12.66
C ASP A 22 1.05 3.08 -12.35
N ARG A 23 -0.15 3.65 -12.38
CA ARG A 23 -1.38 2.94 -12.05
C ARG A 23 -1.66 1.80 -13.02
N VAL A 24 -1.48 2.02 -14.31
CA VAL A 24 -1.72 1.01 -15.34
C VAL A 24 -0.80 -0.18 -15.14
N LEU A 25 0.48 0.07 -14.83
CA LEU A 25 1.45 -1.00 -14.53
C LEU A 25 1.07 -1.78 -13.27
N SER A 26 0.62 -1.09 -12.22
CA SER A 26 0.13 -1.74 -11.01
C SER A 26 -1.08 -2.63 -11.30
N ASP A 27 -2.04 -2.15 -12.08
CA ASP A 27 -3.23 -2.92 -12.45
C ASP A 27 -2.86 -4.18 -13.26
N GLN A 28 -1.86 -4.10 -14.14
CA GLN A 28 -1.32 -5.27 -14.87
C GLN A 28 -0.63 -6.28 -13.93
N VAL A 29 0.14 -5.81 -12.95
CA VAL A 29 0.75 -6.68 -11.91
C VAL A 29 -0.33 -7.43 -11.14
N LEU A 30 -1.36 -6.72 -10.70
CA LEU A 30 -2.47 -7.30 -9.95
C LEU A 30 -3.31 -8.27 -10.80
N ALA A 31 -3.53 -7.94 -12.07
CA ALA A 31 -4.23 -8.82 -13.02
C ALA A 31 -3.48 -10.16 -13.18
N LEU A 32 -2.18 -10.11 -13.44
CA LEU A 32 -1.37 -11.33 -13.53
C LEU A 32 -1.41 -12.14 -12.24
N SER A 33 -1.27 -11.48 -11.08
CA SER A 33 -1.34 -12.14 -9.77
C SER A 33 -2.67 -12.88 -9.57
N ARG A 34 -3.81 -12.25 -9.94
CA ARG A 34 -5.14 -12.88 -9.86
C ARG A 34 -5.25 -14.09 -10.77
N ARG A 35 -4.81 -13.98 -12.04
CA ARG A 35 -4.85 -15.08 -13.01
C ARG A 35 -4.07 -16.30 -12.54
N ILE A 36 -2.85 -16.09 -12.01
CA ILE A 36 -2.02 -17.15 -11.46
C ILE A 36 -2.74 -17.85 -10.30
N ARG A 37 -3.36 -17.08 -9.39
CA ARG A 37 -4.12 -17.62 -8.25
C ARG A 37 -5.37 -18.40 -8.71
N ALA A 38 -6.15 -17.83 -9.62
CA ALA A 38 -7.38 -18.43 -10.13
C ALA A 38 -7.13 -19.77 -10.83
N LEU A 39 -6.03 -19.89 -11.57
CA LEU A 39 -5.64 -21.11 -12.27
C LEU A 39 -4.85 -22.09 -11.40
N ASN A 40 -4.52 -21.70 -10.16
CA ASN A 40 -3.71 -22.51 -9.25
C ASN A 40 -2.48 -23.10 -9.96
N VAL A 41 -1.67 -22.23 -10.59
CA VAL A 41 -0.55 -22.63 -11.44
C VAL A 41 0.38 -23.58 -10.68
N PRO A 42 0.63 -24.81 -11.19
CA PRO A 42 1.41 -25.80 -10.47
C PRO A 42 2.82 -25.32 -10.14
N GLY A 43 3.26 -25.60 -8.92
CA GLY A 43 4.58 -25.24 -8.44
C GLY A 43 4.72 -23.79 -8.00
N VAL A 44 3.74 -22.91 -8.19
CA VAL A 44 3.76 -21.56 -7.61
C VAL A 44 3.46 -21.65 -6.12
N VAL A 45 4.36 -21.06 -5.30
CA VAL A 45 4.30 -21.10 -3.83
C VAL A 45 3.72 -19.80 -3.27
N ASP A 46 4.18 -18.66 -3.79
CA ASP A 46 3.74 -17.34 -3.32
C ASP A 46 3.88 -16.26 -4.39
N LEU A 47 3.09 -15.19 -4.26
CA LEU A 47 3.02 -14.07 -5.19
C LEU A 47 3.14 -12.77 -4.41
N VAL A 48 4.18 -11.98 -4.72
CA VAL A 48 4.42 -10.68 -4.10
C VAL A 48 4.32 -9.57 -5.14
N PRO A 49 3.14 -8.92 -5.25
CA PRO A 49 2.98 -7.77 -6.12
C PRO A 49 3.73 -6.56 -5.55
N THR A 50 4.39 -5.83 -6.46
CA THR A 50 5.05 -4.56 -6.16
C THR A 50 4.51 -3.46 -7.08
N PHE A 51 5.13 -2.27 -7.07
CA PHE A 51 4.67 -1.11 -7.85
C PHE A 51 4.49 -1.39 -9.35
N ARG A 52 5.38 -2.21 -9.94
CA ARG A 52 5.51 -2.41 -11.37
C ARG A 52 5.98 -3.81 -11.75
N SER A 53 6.05 -4.71 -10.77
CA SER A 53 6.50 -6.08 -11.00
C SER A 53 5.82 -7.06 -10.04
N LEU A 54 5.76 -8.32 -10.45
CA LEU A 54 5.30 -9.44 -9.65
C LEU A 54 6.47 -10.37 -9.38
N LEU A 55 6.84 -10.56 -8.11
CA LEU A 55 7.73 -11.64 -7.71
C LEU A 55 6.90 -12.91 -7.52
N ILE A 56 7.31 -13.97 -8.16
CA ILE A 56 6.68 -15.29 -8.14
C ILE A 56 7.67 -16.28 -7.52
N ASN A 57 7.38 -16.73 -6.30
CA ASN A 57 8.12 -17.80 -5.67
C ASN A 57 7.56 -19.14 -6.16
N TYR A 58 8.43 -20.06 -6.56
CA TYR A 58 8.03 -21.36 -7.08
C TYR A 58 8.93 -22.49 -6.58
N ASP A 59 8.41 -23.70 -6.56
CA ASP A 59 9.12 -24.94 -6.24
C ASP A 59 9.77 -25.50 -7.52
N PRO A 60 11.11 -25.44 -7.67
CA PRO A 60 11.80 -25.90 -8.86
C PRO A 60 11.77 -27.43 -9.03
N THR A 61 11.30 -28.17 -8.03
CA THR A 61 11.08 -29.63 -8.14
C THR A 61 9.77 -29.97 -8.83
N GLN A 62 8.80 -29.02 -8.83
CA GLN A 62 7.49 -29.19 -9.47
C GLN A 62 7.42 -28.50 -10.83
N VAL A 63 8.03 -27.32 -10.98
CA VAL A 63 8.04 -26.58 -12.25
C VAL A 63 9.43 -25.93 -12.47
N ARG A 64 9.96 -26.06 -13.67
CA ARG A 64 11.19 -25.36 -14.05
C ARG A 64 10.90 -23.93 -14.46
N GLY A 65 11.83 -23.00 -14.16
CA GLY A 65 11.66 -21.57 -14.48
C GLY A 65 11.28 -21.30 -15.95
N ALA A 66 11.87 -22.04 -16.90
CA ALA A 66 11.51 -21.89 -18.33
C ALA A 66 10.08 -22.33 -18.63
N GLN A 67 9.58 -23.38 -18.00
CA GLN A 67 8.19 -23.85 -18.15
C GLN A 67 7.22 -22.85 -17.51
N LEU A 68 7.54 -22.36 -16.33
CA LEU A 68 6.79 -21.31 -15.65
C LEU A 68 6.70 -20.06 -16.53
N GLN A 69 7.81 -19.61 -17.09
CA GLN A 69 7.83 -18.45 -17.99
C GLN A 69 6.90 -18.61 -19.20
N GLU A 70 6.87 -19.76 -19.84
CA GLU A 70 5.96 -20.00 -20.97
C GLU A 70 4.48 -19.98 -20.53
N THR A 71 4.17 -20.59 -19.38
CA THR A 71 2.83 -20.48 -18.79
C THR A 71 2.42 -19.04 -18.55
N LEU A 72 3.33 -18.22 -17.96
CA LEU A 72 3.06 -16.83 -17.64
C LEU A 72 2.90 -15.96 -18.90
N LYS A 73 3.62 -16.24 -19.98
CA LYS A 73 3.42 -15.54 -21.27
C LYS A 73 1.99 -15.77 -21.79
N GLY A 74 1.50 -17.00 -21.77
CA GLY A 74 0.12 -17.27 -22.16
C GLY A 74 -0.91 -16.53 -21.30
N LEU A 75 -0.64 -16.36 -19.99
CA LEU A 75 -1.51 -15.60 -19.11
C LEU A 75 -1.49 -14.09 -19.37
N LEU A 76 -0.38 -13.56 -19.86
CA LEU A 76 -0.29 -12.13 -20.20
C LEU A 76 -1.09 -11.76 -21.45
N GLU A 77 -1.31 -12.71 -22.37
CA GLU A 77 -2.07 -12.51 -23.59
C GLU A 77 -3.60 -12.60 -23.38
N SER A 78 -4.05 -13.13 -22.22
CA SER A 78 -5.47 -13.21 -21.91
C SER A 78 -6.01 -11.87 -21.40
N GLU A 79 -7.22 -11.48 -21.81
CA GLU A 79 -7.89 -10.29 -21.30
C GLU A 79 -8.65 -10.61 -20.01
N ASP A 80 -8.62 -9.67 -19.03
CA ASP A 80 -9.52 -9.71 -17.89
C ASP A 80 -10.86 -9.12 -18.33
N THR A 81 -11.87 -9.98 -18.46
CA THR A 81 -13.21 -9.57 -18.90
C THR A 81 -14.19 -9.35 -17.75
N GLU A 82 -13.82 -9.72 -16.53
CA GLU A 82 -14.72 -9.60 -15.38
C GLU A 82 -14.47 -8.30 -14.60
N PRO A 83 -15.57 -7.59 -14.24
CA PRO A 83 -15.49 -6.45 -13.34
C PRO A 83 -14.82 -6.85 -12.02
N GLN A 84 -13.93 -6.00 -11.52
CA GLN A 84 -13.20 -6.31 -10.29
C GLN A 84 -13.84 -5.58 -9.10
N ALA A 85 -14.19 -6.34 -8.07
CA ALA A 85 -14.54 -5.76 -6.79
C ALA A 85 -13.25 -5.26 -6.09
N VAL A 86 -13.22 -3.98 -5.79
CA VAL A 86 -12.12 -3.31 -5.09
C VAL A 86 -12.63 -2.78 -3.76
N ARG A 87 -11.90 -3.05 -2.68
CA ARG A 87 -12.24 -2.52 -1.36
C ARG A 87 -11.84 -1.05 -1.26
N GLN A 88 -12.76 -0.23 -0.76
CA GLN A 88 -12.53 1.16 -0.44
C GLN A 88 -12.64 1.38 1.06
N TRP A 89 -11.55 1.79 1.67
CA TRP A 89 -11.41 2.00 3.10
C TRP A 89 -11.54 3.48 3.46
N SER A 90 -12.27 3.75 4.55
CA SER A 90 -12.37 5.06 5.19
C SER A 90 -11.63 5.04 6.51
N VAL A 91 -10.45 5.65 6.56
CA VAL A 91 -9.53 5.58 7.69
C VAL A 91 -9.53 6.89 8.47
N PRO A 92 -9.91 6.92 9.76
CA PRO A 92 -9.84 8.11 10.59
C PRO A 92 -8.39 8.51 10.85
N VAL A 93 -8.08 9.81 10.72
CA VAL A 93 -6.74 10.36 10.94
C VAL A 93 -6.84 11.68 11.71
N CYS A 94 -6.10 11.79 12.80
CA CYS A 94 -5.89 13.04 13.51
C CYS A 94 -4.66 13.75 12.91
N TYR A 95 -4.84 15.02 12.52
CA TYR A 95 -3.80 15.87 11.99
C TYR A 95 -3.35 16.98 12.98
N ASP A 96 -3.77 16.85 14.24
CA ASP A 96 -3.54 17.89 15.26
C ASP A 96 -2.28 17.61 16.09
N GLY A 97 -1.60 18.67 16.51
CA GLY A 97 -0.61 18.70 17.56
C GLY A 97 0.46 17.60 17.46
N GLU A 98 0.56 16.77 18.48
CA GLU A 98 1.55 15.71 18.59
C GLU A 98 1.37 14.57 17.56
N TYR A 99 0.18 14.42 16.99
CA TYR A 99 -0.11 13.41 15.96
C TYR A 99 0.48 13.77 14.59
N ALA A 100 0.81 15.05 14.36
CA ALA A 100 1.27 15.55 13.07
C ALA A 100 2.56 16.42 13.20
N PRO A 101 3.65 15.87 13.76
CA PRO A 101 4.82 16.68 14.13
C PRO A 101 5.52 17.39 12.97
N ASP A 102 5.32 16.94 11.72
CA ASP A 102 5.94 17.53 10.54
C ASP A 102 4.96 18.35 9.69
N LEU A 103 3.68 18.42 10.06
CA LEU A 103 2.65 19.07 9.25
C LEU A 103 2.96 20.53 8.94
N GLN A 104 3.46 21.26 9.93
CA GLN A 104 3.85 22.68 9.76
C GLN A 104 5.04 22.85 8.81
N GLU A 105 6.05 21.95 8.90
CA GLU A 105 7.22 21.94 8.02
C GLU A 105 6.80 21.61 6.57
N VAL A 106 5.92 20.63 6.40
CA VAL A 106 5.35 20.25 5.10
C VAL A 106 4.58 21.42 4.49
N ALA A 107 3.70 22.07 5.24
CA ALA A 107 2.93 23.21 4.80
C ALA A 107 3.83 24.37 4.33
N GLN A 108 4.83 24.73 5.12
CA GLN A 108 5.81 25.77 4.76
C GLN A 108 6.56 25.42 3.47
N THR A 109 7.05 24.18 3.36
CA THR A 109 7.83 23.74 2.20
C THR A 109 6.97 23.71 0.92
N ALA A 110 5.70 23.33 1.06
CA ALA A 110 4.75 23.29 -0.04
C ALA A 110 4.18 24.69 -0.41
N GLY A 111 4.41 25.71 0.41
CA GLY A 111 3.80 27.04 0.25
C GLY A 111 2.29 27.05 0.52
N LEU A 112 1.83 26.19 1.43
CA LEU A 112 0.44 25.97 1.80
C LEU A 112 0.19 26.30 3.27
N THR A 113 -1.07 26.40 3.67
CA THR A 113 -1.46 26.32 5.08
C THR A 113 -1.58 24.87 5.52
N THR A 114 -1.52 24.61 6.83
CA THR A 114 -1.76 23.26 7.38
C THR A 114 -3.11 22.70 6.97
N ASP A 115 -4.16 23.52 7.00
CA ASP A 115 -5.50 23.11 6.60
C ASP A 115 -5.57 22.71 5.12
N GLN A 116 -4.84 23.41 4.25
CA GLN A 116 -4.73 23.04 2.83
C GLN A 116 -4.00 21.71 2.64
N VAL A 117 -2.94 21.43 3.41
CA VAL A 117 -2.25 20.13 3.38
C VAL A 117 -3.21 19.02 3.81
N VAL A 118 -3.92 19.21 4.93
CA VAL A 118 -4.91 18.25 5.43
C VAL A 118 -6.01 18.00 4.40
N GLN A 119 -6.58 19.06 3.84
CA GLN A 119 -7.63 18.96 2.85
C GLN A 119 -7.16 18.20 1.60
N LEU A 120 -6.02 18.57 1.03
CA LEU A 120 -5.44 17.88 -0.14
C LEU A 120 -5.21 16.40 0.12
N HIS A 121 -4.69 16.05 1.30
CA HIS A 121 -4.45 14.66 1.66
C HIS A 121 -5.76 13.89 1.89
N ALA A 122 -6.72 14.47 2.60
CA ALA A 122 -8.00 13.85 2.93
C ALA A 122 -8.93 13.68 1.71
N ASP A 123 -8.94 14.66 0.79
CA ASP A 123 -9.78 14.62 -0.42
C ASP A 123 -9.25 13.62 -1.46
N THR A 124 -8.01 13.16 -1.30
CA THR A 124 -7.39 12.21 -2.23
C THR A 124 -7.83 10.78 -1.95
N GLN A 125 -8.21 10.06 -3.02
CA GLN A 125 -8.39 8.61 -2.97
C GLN A 125 -7.09 7.94 -3.36
N PHE A 126 -6.41 7.37 -2.38
CA PHE A 126 -5.13 6.69 -2.57
C PHE A 126 -5.31 5.25 -3.05
N HIS A 127 -4.37 4.78 -3.87
CA HIS A 127 -4.26 3.40 -4.28
C HIS A 127 -3.15 2.69 -3.50
N VAL A 128 -3.44 1.51 -2.95
CA VAL A 128 -2.43 0.65 -2.34
C VAL A 128 -1.69 -0.11 -3.43
N TYR A 129 -0.47 0.31 -3.72
CA TYR A 129 0.37 -0.33 -4.73
C TYR A 129 0.97 -1.65 -4.24
N MET A 130 1.45 -1.66 -3.01
CA MET A 130 2.06 -2.84 -2.40
C MET A 130 2.03 -2.77 -0.88
N ILE A 131 2.20 -3.93 -0.26
CA ILE A 131 2.46 -4.07 1.18
C ILE A 131 3.88 -4.58 1.34
N GLY A 132 4.70 -3.94 2.21
CA GLY A 132 6.09 -4.35 2.38
C GLY A 132 6.85 -3.46 3.35
N PHE A 133 8.18 -3.57 3.42
CA PHE A 133 9.06 -2.95 4.41
C PHE A 133 8.92 -3.60 5.80
N VAL A 134 7.74 -3.50 6.43
CA VAL A 134 7.37 -4.24 7.64
C VAL A 134 5.97 -4.83 7.43
N PRO A 135 5.55 -5.84 8.21
CA PRO A 135 4.23 -6.45 8.06
C PRO A 135 3.10 -5.41 8.12
N GLY A 136 2.23 -5.42 7.10
CA GLY A 136 1.08 -4.53 7.02
C GLY A 136 1.36 -3.08 6.59
N TYR A 137 2.61 -2.71 6.24
CA TYR A 137 2.95 -1.34 5.79
C TYR A 137 2.46 -1.09 4.36
N PRO A 138 1.49 -0.19 4.14
CA PRO A 138 0.96 0.09 2.82
C PRO A 138 1.74 1.22 2.13
N TYR A 139 2.23 0.96 0.93
CA TYR A 139 2.69 2.00 0.03
C TYR A 139 1.52 2.46 -0.83
N MET A 140 1.05 3.67 -0.59
CA MET A 140 -0.10 4.26 -1.28
C MET A 140 0.35 5.41 -2.17
N GLY A 141 0.00 5.37 -3.45
CA GLY A 141 0.34 6.40 -4.42
C GLY A 141 -0.80 7.37 -4.68
N ASP A 142 -0.58 8.18 -5.71
CA ASP A 142 -1.48 9.25 -6.17
C ASP A 142 -1.50 10.48 -5.23
N LEU A 143 -0.39 10.71 -4.51
CA LEU A 143 -0.22 11.91 -3.69
C LEU A 143 -0.32 13.17 -4.57
N PRO A 144 -1.13 14.19 -4.19
CA PRO A 144 -1.20 15.45 -4.90
C PRO A 144 0.18 16.07 -5.13
N LYS A 145 0.41 16.61 -6.34
CA LYS A 145 1.72 17.16 -6.73
C LYS A 145 2.23 18.25 -5.78
N GLN A 146 1.33 18.99 -5.16
CA GLN A 146 1.63 20.04 -4.19
C GLN A 146 2.26 19.48 -2.90
N LEU A 147 2.00 18.20 -2.57
CA LEU A 147 2.51 17.53 -1.37
C LEU A 147 3.74 16.65 -1.66
N VAL A 148 4.27 16.68 -2.87
CA VAL A 148 5.45 15.90 -3.26
C VAL A 148 6.69 16.52 -2.66
N LEU A 149 7.29 15.83 -1.68
CA LEU A 149 8.50 16.25 -0.95
C LEU A 149 9.52 15.10 -0.92
N PRO A 150 10.82 15.39 -0.93
CA PRO A 150 11.82 14.36 -0.73
C PRO A 150 11.70 13.75 0.68
N ARG A 151 12.29 12.58 0.88
CA ARG A 151 12.46 12.03 2.24
C ARG A 151 13.27 13.00 3.10
N ARG A 152 13.05 12.95 4.42
CA ARG A 152 13.83 13.71 5.40
C ARG A 152 15.32 13.34 5.28
N SER A 153 16.18 14.35 5.35
CA SER A 153 17.63 14.15 5.37
C SER A 153 18.11 13.40 6.62
N ASN A 154 17.41 13.60 7.74
CA ASN A 154 17.66 12.92 9.01
C ASN A 154 16.48 11.99 9.35
N PRO A 155 16.55 10.68 9.00
CA PRO A 155 15.51 9.73 9.35
C PRO A 155 15.35 9.60 10.87
N ARG A 156 14.12 9.39 11.34
CA ARG A 156 13.86 9.04 12.73
C ARG A 156 14.26 7.60 13.00
N THR A 157 14.84 7.35 14.14
CA THR A 157 15.13 5.98 14.62
C THR A 157 13.88 5.28 15.10
N ARG A 158 12.85 6.05 15.51
CA ARG A 158 11.57 5.54 16.02
C ARG A 158 10.43 6.38 15.47
N VAL A 159 9.53 5.75 14.73
CA VAL A 159 8.26 6.29 14.27
C VAL A 159 7.16 5.50 14.97
N PRO A 160 6.23 6.15 15.70
CA PRO A 160 5.16 5.46 16.38
C PRO A 160 4.22 4.69 15.44
N PRO A 161 3.62 3.58 15.88
CA PRO A 161 2.57 2.91 15.11
C PRO A 161 1.38 3.87 14.89
N GLY A 162 0.70 3.70 13.75
CA GLY A 162 -0.39 4.57 13.35
C GLY A 162 0.05 5.88 12.68
N SER A 163 1.34 6.24 12.69
CA SER A 163 1.80 7.47 12.03
C SER A 163 1.48 7.45 10.54
N VAL A 164 0.78 8.49 10.07
CA VAL A 164 0.49 8.76 8.65
C VAL A 164 1.57 9.65 8.11
N ALA A 165 2.20 9.25 7.01
CA ALA A 165 3.39 9.91 6.53
C ALA A 165 3.39 10.07 5.01
N ILE A 166 4.07 11.12 4.52
CA ILE A 166 4.29 11.37 3.10
C ILE A 166 5.78 11.47 2.77
N ALA A 167 6.15 10.98 1.58
CA ALA A 167 7.45 11.19 0.97
C ALA A 167 7.40 10.88 -0.53
N SER A 168 8.18 11.58 -1.33
CA SER A 168 8.14 11.46 -2.79
C SER A 168 6.71 11.62 -3.29
N THR A 169 6.20 10.68 -4.05
CA THR A 169 4.83 10.70 -4.62
C THR A 169 3.84 9.85 -3.84
N MET A 170 4.15 9.51 -2.58
CA MET A 170 3.42 8.50 -1.81
C MET A 170 3.01 8.97 -0.43
N THR A 171 1.96 8.36 0.07
CA THR A 171 1.60 8.33 1.49
C THR A 171 1.68 6.90 2.02
N ALA A 172 1.86 6.75 3.33
CA ALA A 172 1.90 5.46 4.01
C ALA A 172 1.43 5.59 5.46
N VAL A 173 1.12 4.47 6.09
CA VAL A 173 0.85 4.38 7.52
C VAL A 173 1.79 3.36 8.14
N TYR A 174 2.47 3.73 9.21
CA TYR A 174 3.35 2.84 9.95
C TYR A 174 2.53 1.88 10.83
N PRO A 175 2.48 0.56 10.54
CA PRO A 175 1.66 -0.38 11.31
C PRO A 175 2.26 -0.74 12.67
N ILE A 176 3.59 -0.68 12.77
CA ILE A 176 4.38 -0.98 13.96
C ILE A 176 5.47 0.07 14.14
N GLU A 177 6.01 0.18 15.36
CA GLU A 177 7.17 1.06 15.60
C GLU A 177 8.34 0.62 14.72
N SER A 178 8.90 1.55 13.96
CA SER A 178 10.02 1.28 13.06
C SER A 178 10.79 2.57 12.75
N PRO A 179 12.05 2.49 12.26
CA PRO A 179 12.73 3.68 11.77
C PRO A 179 12.06 4.20 10.49
N GLY A 180 12.15 5.51 10.23
CA GLY A 180 11.55 6.09 9.04
C GLY A 180 12.02 7.50 8.71
N GLY A 181 12.13 7.79 7.40
CA GLY A 181 12.53 9.09 6.88
C GLY A 181 11.41 9.85 6.16
N TRP A 182 10.15 9.52 6.43
CA TRP A 182 9.01 10.20 5.85
C TRP A 182 8.52 11.30 6.78
N HIS A 183 7.83 12.31 6.23
CA HIS A 183 7.23 13.40 6.99
C HIS A 183 5.93 12.94 7.62
N LEU A 184 5.84 12.98 8.95
CA LEU A 184 4.67 12.57 9.71
C LEU A 184 3.66 13.72 9.73
N ILE A 185 2.56 13.56 9.03
CA ILE A 185 1.53 14.58 8.85
C ILE A 185 0.24 14.29 9.62
N GLY A 186 0.13 13.13 10.26
CA GLY A 186 -1.04 12.72 11.01
C GLY A 186 -0.83 11.38 11.70
N ALA A 187 -1.84 10.93 12.42
CA ALA A 187 -1.87 9.58 12.98
C ALA A 187 -3.27 8.99 12.92
N THR A 188 -3.34 7.68 12.69
CA THR A 188 -4.57 6.90 12.77
C THR A 188 -4.56 5.99 14.00
N PRO A 189 -5.67 5.83 14.71
CA PRO A 189 -5.78 4.89 15.82
C PRO A 189 -6.00 3.43 15.38
N ILE A 190 -6.11 3.21 14.05
CA ILE A 190 -6.46 1.90 13.49
C ILE A 190 -5.26 0.94 13.53
N ARG A 191 -5.53 -0.32 13.84
CA ARG A 191 -4.55 -1.41 13.76
C ARG A 191 -4.48 -1.94 12.33
N LEU A 192 -3.34 -1.73 11.64
CA LEU A 192 -3.16 -2.15 10.24
C LEU A 192 -2.68 -3.58 10.09
N PHE A 193 -2.12 -4.14 11.15
CA PHE A 193 -1.61 -5.51 11.17
C PHE A 193 -1.95 -6.19 12.48
N ASP A 194 -2.63 -7.34 12.42
CA ASP A 194 -3.03 -8.11 13.58
C ASP A 194 -2.99 -9.60 13.26
N THR A 195 -2.06 -10.32 13.90
CA THR A 195 -1.87 -11.77 13.69
C THR A 195 -2.99 -12.64 14.22
N ARG A 196 -3.96 -12.07 14.94
CA ARG A 196 -5.15 -12.80 15.42
C ARG A 196 -6.16 -13.08 14.30
N HIS A 197 -6.05 -12.36 13.17
CA HIS A 197 -6.90 -12.55 12.00
C HIS A 197 -6.26 -13.48 10.98
N GLU A 198 -7.08 -14.24 10.25
CA GLU A 198 -6.65 -15.10 9.15
C GLU A 198 -5.93 -14.28 8.04
N ALA A 199 -6.45 -13.06 7.76
CA ALA A 199 -5.78 -12.06 6.92
C ALA A 199 -5.21 -10.96 7.83
N PRO A 200 -3.95 -11.08 8.29
CA PRO A 200 -3.41 -10.20 9.32
C PRO A 200 -3.20 -8.75 8.87
N ALA A 201 -2.97 -8.51 7.58
CA ALA A 201 -2.88 -7.16 7.03
C ALA A 201 -4.27 -6.62 6.66
N LEU A 202 -4.61 -5.43 7.16
CA LEU A 202 -5.89 -4.76 6.87
C LEU A 202 -6.05 -4.49 5.38
N PHE A 203 -5.03 -3.91 4.77
CA PHE A 203 -5.03 -3.57 3.35
C PHE A 203 -4.41 -4.66 2.49
N LYS A 204 -4.83 -4.68 1.21
CA LYS A 204 -4.23 -5.50 0.15
C LYS A 204 -3.81 -4.61 -1.01
N PRO A 205 -2.83 -5.01 -1.81
CA PRO A 205 -2.55 -4.33 -3.08
C PRO A 205 -3.82 -4.25 -3.95
N GLY A 206 -4.09 -3.09 -4.51
CA GLY A 206 -5.31 -2.79 -5.26
C GLY A 206 -6.41 -2.10 -4.46
N ASP A 207 -6.39 -2.15 -3.13
CA ASP A 207 -7.34 -1.41 -2.30
C ASP A 207 -7.27 0.11 -2.54
N LYS A 208 -8.38 0.78 -2.30
CA LYS A 208 -8.48 2.25 -2.25
C LYS A 208 -8.59 2.69 -0.80
N VAL A 209 -7.91 3.79 -0.47
CA VAL A 209 -7.92 4.35 0.89
C VAL A 209 -8.25 5.82 0.82
N ARG A 210 -9.16 6.26 1.68
CA ARG A 210 -9.47 7.66 1.92
C ARG A 210 -9.28 7.96 3.40
N PHE A 211 -8.60 9.05 3.71
CA PHE A 211 -8.37 9.48 5.08
C PHE A 211 -9.43 10.48 5.49
N ASN A 212 -10.06 10.23 6.65
CA ASN A 212 -11.09 11.10 7.20
C ASN A 212 -10.52 11.86 8.41
N PRO A 213 -10.41 13.19 8.35
CA PRO A 213 -9.94 13.98 9.46
C PRO A 213 -10.84 13.81 10.69
N VAL A 214 -10.23 13.58 11.85
CA VAL A 214 -10.88 13.54 13.16
C VAL A 214 -10.09 14.42 14.13
N ASP A 215 -10.75 14.96 15.15
CA ASP A 215 -10.07 15.68 16.23
C ASP A 215 -9.39 14.71 17.23
N SER A 216 -8.63 15.27 18.16
CA SER A 216 -7.90 14.49 19.16
C SER A 216 -8.83 13.71 20.12
N ASN A 217 -10.03 14.21 20.40
CA ASN A 217 -10.99 13.53 21.28
C ASN A 217 -11.56 12.29 20.58
N GLU A 218 -11.95 12.45 19.32
CA GLU A 218 -12.46 11.34 18.51
C GLU A 218 -11.36 10.31 18.22
N TYR A 219 -10.11 10.75 17.98
CA TYR A 219 -8.96 9.86 17.89
C TYR A 219 -8.83 8.96 19.13
N GLN A 220 -8.87 9.56 20.33
CA GLN A 220 -8.78 8.82 21.60
C GLN A 220 -9.94 7.83 21.76
N ARG A 221 -11.18 8.27 21.48
CA ARG A 221 -12.37 7.43 21.52
C ARG A 221 -12.24 6.20 20.63
N ILE A 222 -11.80 6.42 19.37
CA ILE A 222 -11.59 5.32 18.41
C ILE A 222 -10.46 4.41 18.87
N ARG A 223 -9.36 4.97 19.37
CA ARG A 223 -8.22 4.19 19.88
C ARG A 223 -8.63 3.24 21.01
N ASP A 224 -9.44 3.73 21.94
CA ASP A 224 -9.91 2.94 23.06
C ASP A 224 -10.86 1.82 22.58
N ALA A 225 -11.75 2.11 21.63
CA ALA A 225 -12.62 1.12 20.98
C ALA A 225 -11.82 0.06 20.16
N VAL A 226 -10.76 0.47 19.45
CA VAL A 226 -9.84 -0.45 18.75
C VAL A 226 -9.09 -1.35 19.75
N ALA A 227 -8.70 -0.80 20.90
CA ALA A 227 -8.05 -1.59 21.96
C ALA A 227 -8.98 -2.63 22.59
N ALA A 228 -10.28 -2.31 22.68
CA ALA A 228 -11.33 -3.21 23.16
C ALA A 228 -11.86 -4.19 22.10
N ASP A 229 -11.35 -4.14 20.85
CA ASP A 229 -11.88 -4.88 19.69
C ASP A 229 -13.36 -4.56 19.36
N GLU A 230 -13.79 -3.32 19.65
CA GLU A 230 -15.17 -2.82 19.45
C GLU A 230 -15.29 -1.86 18.25
N TYR A 231 -14.22 -1.63 17.51
CA TYR A 231 -14.20 -0.74 16.36
C TYR A 231 -13.93 -1.48 15.07
N GLU A 232 -14.85 -1.35 14.13
CA GLU A 232 -14.68 -1.84 12.76
C GLU A 232 -14.40 -0.69 11.80
N VAL A 233 -13.32 -0.82 11.02
CA VAL A 233 -12.96 0.18 10.00
C VAL A 233 -13.95 0.10 8.84
N LYS A 234 -14.54 1.23 8.48
CA LYS A 234 -15.49 1.29 7.37
C LYS A 234 -14.82 0.87 6.06
N CYS A 235 -15.39 -0.16 5.44
CA CYS A 235 -14.96 -0.70 4.15
C CYS A 235 -16.18 -0.90 3.25
N GLU A 236 -16.09 -0.44 2.01
CA GLU A 236 -17.10 -0.64 0.97
C GLU A 236 -16.46 -1.39 -0.20
N GLU A 237 -17.21 -2.32 -0.82
CA GLU A 237 -16.80 -2.90 -2.09
C GLU A 237 -17.35 -2.06 -3.23
N VAL A 238 -16.47 -1.66 -4.13
CA VAL A 238 -16.80 -0.91 -5.34
C VAL A 238 -16.35 -1.68 -6.56
N THR A 239 -17.20 -1.77 -7.56
CA THR A 239 -16.87 -2.40 -8.85
C THR A 239 -16.11 -1.39 -9.72
N VAL A 240 -14.99 -1.81 -10.32
CA VAL A 240 -14.14 -0.97 -11.17
C VAL A 240 -13.99 -1.62 -12.54
#